data_7cc228c279ee6d4de62260d33daa069c
#
_entry.id   7cc228c279ee6d4de62260d33daa069c
#
_cell.length_a   1.000
_cell.length_b   1.000
_cell.length_c   1.000
_cell.angle_alpha   90.00
_cell.angle_beta   90.00
_cell.angle_gamma   90.00
#
_symmetry.space_group_name_H-M   'P 1'
#
loop_
_entity.id
_entity.type
_entity.pdbx_description
1 polymer ?
#
loop_
_entity_poly.entity_id
_entity_poly.type
_entity_poly.pdbx_seq_one_letter_code
_entity_poly.pdbx_strand_id
1 'polypeptide(L)'
;MDLRIFTEPQQGASYDDLLAVALESERLGFDAFFRSDHYLKMGDVSGDPGPSDAWITLAGLARDTTTIRLGTLVTAATFRLPGPLAISVANVDAMSGGRVELGLGSGWYDGEHDAYGIPFPALGERFERLEEQLAIITGLWTT
;
A
#
# COMPACT_ATOMS: atom_id res chain seq x y z
N MET A 1 -16.06 -6.99 16.05
CA MET A 1 -15.82 -7.21 14.59
C MET A 1 -15.14 -5.95 14.09
N ASP A 2 -13.98 -6.07 13.45
CA ASP A 2 -13.27 -4.93 12.88
C ASP A 2 -13.78 -4.68 11.47
N LEU A 3 -14.22 -3.46 11.19
CA LEU A 3 -14.67 -3.02 9.88
C LEU A 3 -13.55 -2.26 9.18
N ARG A 4 -13.20 -2.69 7.99
CA ARG A 4 -12.08 -2.12 7.21
C ARG A 4 -12.54 -1.70 5.83
N ILE A 5 -12.19 -0.50 5.39
CA ILE A 5 -12.42 -0.02 4.03
C ILE A 5 -11.23 -0.40 3.16
N PHE A 6 -11.50 -0.84 1.95
CA PHE A 6 -10.49 -1.08 0.91
C PHE A 6 -10.80 -0.24 -0.32
N THR A 7 -9.78 0.39 -0.88
CA THR A 7 -9.86 1.25 -2.06
C THR A 7 -8.84 0.85 -3.12
N GLU A 8 -9.19 1.11 -4.39
CA GLU A 8 -8.36 0.82 -5.57
C GLU A 8 -8.12 2.11 -6.38
N PRO A 9 -7.26 3.02 -5.90
CA PRO A 9 -7.08 4.34 -6.51
C PRO A 9 -6.50 4.31 -7.93
N GLN A 10 -5.83 3.25 -8.33
CA GLN A 10 -5.36 3.06 -9.71
C GLN A 10 -6.52 3.01 -10.72
N GLN A 11 -7.73 2.77 -10.27
CA GLN A 11 -8.93 2.76 -11.13
C GLN A 11 -9.43 4.17 -11.46
N GLY A 12 -8.91 5.18 -10.82
CA GLY A 12 -9.20 6.59 -11.09
C GLY A 12 -9.66 7.35 -9.85
N ALA A 13 -8.74 7.56 -8.89
CA ALA A 13 -8.98 8.40 -7.73
C ALA A 13 -7.78 9.31 -7.44
N SER A 14 -8.07 10.57 -7.14
CA SER A 14 -7.09 11.54 -6.67
C SER A 14 -6.74 11.34 -5.20
N TYR A 15 -5.73 12.07 -4.70
CA TYR A 15 -5.45 12.11 -3.27
C TYR A 15 -6.63 12.67 -2.48
N ASP A 16 -7.31 13.69 -2.99
CA ASP A 16 -8.46 14.30 -2.31
C ASP A 16 -9.64 13.32 -2.18
N ASP A 17 -9.85 12.44 -3.18
CA ASP A 17 -10.85 11.38 -3.08
C ASP A 17 -10.47 10.36 -2.00
N LEU A 18 -9.21 9.94 -1.93
CA LEU A 18 -8.73 9.04 -0.88
C LEU A 18 -8.88 9.67 0.51
N LEU A 19 -8.52 10.95 0.64
CA LEU A 19 -8.66 11.70 1.89
C LEU A 19 -10.11 11.78 2.33
N ALA A 20 -11.02 12.12 1.42
CA ALA A 20 -12.45 12.20 1.72
C ALA A 20 -12.99 10.85 2.23
N VAL A 21 -12.62 9.74 1.58
CA VAL A 21 -13.03 8.39 2.02
C VAL A 21 -12.41 8.04 3.37
N ALA A 22 -11.14 8.34 3.60
CA ALA A 22 -10.47 8.04 4.86
C ALA A 22 -11.07 8.81 6.05
N LEU A 23 -11.33 10.12 5.87
CA LEU A 23 -11.96 10.96 6.90
C LEU A 23 -13.39 10.53 7.20
N GLU A 24 -14.17 10.17 6.18
CA GLU A 24 -15.54 9.70 6.39
C GLU A 24 -15.56 8.32 7.06
N SER A 25 -14.63 7.43 6.68
CA SER A 25 -14.47 6.13 7.33
C SER A 25 -14.10 6.28 8.81
N GLU A 26 -13.18 7.19 9.12
CA GLU A 26 -12.81 7.53 10.51
C GLU A 26 -14.01 8.08 11.29
N ARG A 27 -14.77 9.01 10.71
CA ARG A 27 -15.97 9.58 11.31
C ARG A 27 -17.05 8.55 11.61
N LEU A 28 -17.19 7.54 10.75
CA LEU A 28 -18.14 6.45 10.88
C LEU A 28 -17.67 5.32 11.82
N GLY A 29 -16.43 5.40 12.33
CA GLY A 29 -15.89 4.44 13.27
C GLY A 29 -15.39 3.14 12.62
N PHE A 30 -14.96 3.19 11.37
CA PHE A 30 -14.21 2.06 10.77
C PHE A 30 -12.83 1.94 11.43
N ASP A 31 -12.37 0.71 11.60
CA ASP A 31 -11.09 0.42 12.27
C ASP A 31 -9.88 0.72 11.40
N ALA A 32 -10.01 0.55 10.08
CA ALA A 32 -8.89 0.77 9.16
C ALA A 32 -9.33 1.19 7.76
N PHE A 33 -8.45 1.95 7.12
CA PHE A 33 -8.47 2.27 5.69
C PHE A 33 -7.29 1.62 5.00
N PHE A 34 -7.57 0.79 4.00
CA PHE A 34 -6.58 0.16 3.15
C PHE A 34 -6.70 0.62 1.72
N ARG A 35 -5.55 0.68 1.04
CA ARG A 35 -5.52 0.84 -0.41
C ARG A 35 -4.70 -0.25 -1.07
N SER A 36 -5.00 -0.53 -2.34
CA SER A 36 -4.12 -1.32 -3.20
C SER A 36 -2.79 -0.57 -3.46
N ASP A 37 -1.74 -1.32 -3.75
CA ASP A 37 -0.47 -0.77 -4.22
C ASP A 37 -0.26 -1.20 -5.69
N HIS A 38 -1.09 -0.62 -6.56
CA HIS A 38 -1.05 -0.80 -8.01
C HIS A 38 -0.80 0.53 -8.70
N TYR A 39 -0.01 0.48 -9.79
CA TYR A 39 0.31 1.64 -10.63
C TYR A 39 -0.49 1.66 -11.94
N LEU A 40 -0.99 0.53 -12.40
CA LEU A 40 -1.73 0.42 -13.65
C LEU A 40 -3.20 0.09 -13.38
N LYS A 41 -4.08 0.82 -14.06
CA LYS A 41 -5.51 0.55 -14.05
C LYS A 41 -5.84 -0.84 -14.60
N MET A 42 -6.95 -1.38 -14.18
CA MET A 42 -7.46 -2.67 -14.62
C MET A 42 -8.85 -2.50 -15.24
N GLY A 43 -9.10 -3.24 -16.33
CA GLY A 43 -10.38 -3.17 -17.01
C GLY A 43 -10.61 -1.87 -17.78
N ASP A 44 -11.88 -1.60 -18.08
CA ASP A 44 -12.31 -0.48 -18.94
C ASP A 44 -12.69 0.76 -18.13
N VAL A 45 -11.69 1.33 -17.43
CA VAL A 45 -11.82 2.57 -16.66
C VAL A 45 -10.80 3.61 -17.15
N SER A 46 -11.00 4.90 -16.85
CA SER A 46 -10.06 5.94 -17.29
C SER A 46 -8.69 5.80 -16.62
N GLY A 47 -8.67 5.55 -15.33
CA GLY A 47 -7.47 5.58 -14.49
C GLY A 47 -6.99 7.00 -14.17
N ASP A 48 -7.77 8.04 -14.53
CA ASP A 48 -7.42 9.43 -14.22
C ASP A 48 -7.56 9.75 -12.73
N PRO A 49 -6.70 10.58 -12.18
CA PRO A 49 -5.66 11.42 -12.79
C PRO A 49 -4.33 10.67 -13.06
N GLY A 50 -4.24 9.38 -12.87
CA GLY A 50 -3.06 8.56 -13.09
C GLY A 50 -2.61 7.82 -11.82
N PRO A 51 -1.50 7.08 -11.91
CA PRO A 51 -1.00 6.27 -10.81
C PRO A 51 -0.54 7.12 -9.63
N SER A 52 -0.70 6.55 -8.44
CA SER A 52 -0.16 7.12 -7.20
C SER A 52 0.55 6.05 -6.39
N ASP A 53 1.71 6.39 -5.83
CA ASP A 53 2.43 5.49 -4.92
C ASP A 53 1.67 5.33 -3.60
N ALA A 54 1.53 4.08 -3.14
CA ALA A 54 0.77 3.78 -1.93
C ALA A 54 1.38 4.43 -0.68
N TRP A 55 2.68 4.31 -0.50
CA TRP A 55 3.34 4.77 0.72
C TRP A 55 3.46 6.29 0.77
N ILE A 56 3.57 6.96 -0.39
CA ILE A 56 3.52 8.43 -0.46
C ILE A 56 2.12 8.94 -0.09
N THR A 57 1.06 8.34 -0.62
CA THR A 57 -0.31 8.77 -0.29
C THR A 57 -0.70 8.42 1.14
N LEU A 58 -0.29 7.24 1.66
CA LEU A 58 -0.49 6.87 3.05
C LEU A 58 0.24 7.80 4.02
N ALA A 59 1.41 8.35 3.64
CA ALA A 59 2.11 9.35 4.44
C ALA A 59 1.28 10.65 4.57
N GLY A 60 0.63 11.09 3.50
CA GLY A 60 -0.32 12.21 3.55
C GLY A 60 -1.49 11.89 4.49
N LEU A 61 -2.18 10.76 4.26
CA LEU A 61 -3.31 10.32 5.09
C LEU A 61 -2.93 10.15 6.56
N ALA A 62 -1.69 9.74 6.86
CA ALA A 62 -1.18 9.64 8.23
C ALA A 62 -1.19 10.97 8.98
N ARG A 63 -1.00 12.08 8.24
CA ARG A 63 -1.03 13.45 8.81
C ARG A 63 -2.42 14.06 8.83
N ASP A 64 -3.27 13.65 7.89
CA ASP A 64 -4.59 14.24 7.68
C ASP A 64 -5.72 13.49 8.43
N THR A 65 -5.41 12.30 9.01
CA THR A 65 -6.32 11.50 9.86
C THR A 65 -5.77 11.37 11.28
N THR A 66 -6.59 10.96 12.24
CA THR A 66 -6.22 10.95 13.66
C THR A 66 -6.26 9.59 14.33
N THR A 67 -7.20 8.72 14.01
CA THR A 67 -7.46 7.46 14.73
C THR A 67 -7.48 6.23 13.84
N ILE A 68 -7.95 6.36 12.59
CA ILE A 68 -8.09 5.22 11.68
C ILE A 68 -6.72 4.61 11.35
N ARG A 69 -6.63 3.28 11.36
CA ARG A 69 -5.42 2.57 10.94
C ARG A 69 -5.29 2.64 9.43
N LEU A 70 -4.07 2.66 8.94
CA LEU A 70 -3.74 2.87 7.53
C LEU A 70 -2.86 1.74 7.01
N GLY A 71 -3.11 1.26 5.80
CA GLY A 71 -2.25 0.21 5.25
C GLY A 71 -2.45 -0.09 3.79
N THR A 72 -1.70 -1.08 3.34
CA THR A 72 -1.81 -1.63 1.98
C THR A 72 -2.47 -3.00 2.00
N LEU A 73 -3.29 -3.27 1.01
CA LEU A 73 -3.86 -4.60 0.77
C LEU A 73 -3.73 -4.93 -0.73
N VAL A 74 -2.53 -5.31 -1.19
CA VAL A 74 -1.25 -5.42 -0.46
C VAL A 74 -0.13 -4.81 -1.29
N THR A 75 1.00 -4.44 -0.68
CA THR A 75 2.23 -4.08 -1.39
C THR A 75 2.82 -5.34 -2.05
N ALA A 76 3.24 -5.24 -3.31
CA ALA A 76 3.91 -6.33 -3.99
C ALA A 76 5.41 -6.39 -3.64
N ALA A 77 5.89 -7.58 -3.26
CA ALA A 77 7.30 -7.81 -2.94
C ALA A 77 8.25 -7.56 -4.15
N THR A 78 7.69 -7.49 -5.35
CA THR A 78 8.41 -7.17 -6.57
C THR A 78 8.66 -5.67 -6.79
N PHE A 79 7.91 -4.78 -6.12
CA PHE A 79 7.96 -3.35 -6.39
C PHE A 79 9.12 -2.63 -5.70
N ARG A 80 9.50 -3.06 -4.50
CA ARG A 80 10.48 -2.34 -3.69
C ARG A 80 11.45 -3.31 -3.03
N LEU A 81 12.69 -2.86 -2.85
CA LEU A 81 13.65 -3.58 -2.02
C LEU A 81 13.22 -3.52 -0.55
N PRO A 82 13.47 -4.58 0.25
CA PRO A 82 12.96 -4.69 1.62
C PRO A 82 13.45 -3.58 2.56
N GLY A 83 14.71 -3.18 2.46
CA GLY A 83 15.28 -2.12 3.31
C GLY A 83 14.59 -0.76 3.09
N PRO A 84 14.55 -0.21 1.87
CA PRO A 84 13.80 1.01 1.55
C PRO A 84 12.32 0.92 1.91
N LEU A 85 11.66 -0.23 1.68
CA LEU A 85 10.26 -0.43 2.05
C LEU A 85 10.09 -0.34 3.57
N ALA A 86 10.93 -1.05 4.34
CA ALA A 86 10.87 -1.03 5.81
C ALA A 86 11.02 0.40 6.37
N ILE A 87 11.93 1.20 5.79
CA ILE A 87 12.14 2.60 6.17
C ILE A 87 10.90 3.43 5.84
N SER A 88 10.33 3.29 4.63
CA SER A 88 9.14 4.04 4.23
C SER A 88 7.95 3.74 5.15
N VAL A 89 7.70 2.46 5.43
CA VAL A 89 6.61 2.03 6.31
C VAL A 89 6.80 2.57 7.73
N ALA A 90 8.00 2.45 8.30
CA ALA A 90 8.32 2.96 9.63
C ALA A 90 8.15 4.49 9.72
N ASN A 91 8.51 5.23 8.66
CA ASN A 91 8.28 6.67 8.62
C ASN A 91 6.79 7.02 8.62
N VAL A 92 5.98 6.32 7.81
CA VAL A 92 4.53 6.52 7.79
C VAL A 92 3.92 6.14 9.13
N ASP A 93 4.39 5.07 9.76
CA ASP A 93 3.95 4.67 11.10
C ASP A 93 4.25 5.76 12.14
N ALA A 94 5.46 6.29 12.16
CA ALA A 94 5.83 7.41 13.04
C ALA A 94 4.99 8.67 12.76
N MET A 95 4.73 8.99 11.48
CA MET A 95 3.88 10.13 11.09
C MET A 95 2.43 9.97 11.54
N SER A 96 1.94 8.73 11.59
CA SER A 96 0.58 8.39 12.01
C SER A 96 0.42 8.23 13.53
N GLY A 97 1.52 8.14 14.29
CA GLY A 97 1.49 7.82 15.71
C GLY A 97 1.23 6.33 15.99
N GLY A 98 1.76 5.43 15.15
CA GLY A 98 1.69 3.98 15.37
C GLY A 98 0.44 3.31 14.80
N ARG A 99 -0.12 3.84 13.70
CA ARG A 99 -1.39 3.34 13.13
C ARG A 99 -1.22 2.53 11.83
N VAL A 100 -0.01 2.18 11.43
CA VAL A 100 0.23 1.53 10.14
C VAL A 100 0.16 0.01 10.21
N GLU A 101 -0.42 -0.59 9.18
CA GLU A 101 -0.40 -2.03 8.91
C GLU A 101 0.22 -2.28 7.52
N LEU A 102 1.32 -3.02 7.46
CA LEU A 102 1.91 -3.45 6.19
C LEU A 102 1.25 -4.76 5.73
N GLY A 103 0.47 -4.70 4.65
CA GLY A 103 0.13 -5.89 3.87
C GLY A 103 1.18 -6.10 2.78
N LEU A 104 1.77 -7.29 2.72
CA LEU A 104 2.79 -7.67 1.74
C LEU A 104 2.37 -8.94 1.01
N GLY A 105 2.53 -8.97 -0.31
CA GLY A 105 2.18 -10.10 -1.16
C GLY A 105 3.22 -10.36 -2.26
N SER A 106 3.13 -11.51 -2.93
CA SER A 106 4.11 -11.92 -3.94
C SER A 106 4.04 -11.14 -5.27
N GLY A 107 2.99 -10.33 -5.47
CA GLY A 107 2.70 -9.70 -6.77
C GLY A 107 2.03 -10.66 -7.76
N TRP A 108 1.20 -10.13 -8.66
CA TRP A 108 0.46 -10.95 -9.62
C TRP A 108 0.22 -10.28 -10.98
N TYR A 109 0.15 -8.96 -11.03
CA TYR A 109 -0.22 -8.24 -12.24
C TYR A 109 1.03 -7.94 -13.09
N ASP A 110 1.32 -8.79 -14.08
CA ASP A 110 2.46 -8.68 -14.98
C ASP A 110 2.42 -7.42 -15.85
N GLY A 111 1.24 -7.01 -16.30
CA GLY A 111 1.09 -5.83 -17.16
C GLY A 111 1.64 -4.54 -16.56
N GLU A 112 1.54 -4.31 -15.26
CA GLU A 112 2.13 -3.13 -14.64
C GLU A 112 3.65 -3.25 -14.45
N HIS A 113 4.17 -4.46 -14.29
CA HIS A 113 5.61 -4.71 -14.25
C HIS A 113 6.25 -4.38 -15.61
N ASP A 114 5.63 -4.83 -16.70
CA ASP A 114 6.05 -4.47 -18.04
C ASP A 114 5.97 -2.98 -18.31
N ALA A 115 4.86 -2.34 -17.94
CA ALA A 115 4.62 -0.92 -18.17
C ALA A 115 5.64 0.00 -17.47
N TYR A 116 6.11 -0.40 -16.28
CA TYR A 116 7.01 0.39 -15.44
C TYR A 116 8.43 -0.15 -15.35
N GLY A 117 8.77 -1.18 -16.15
CA GLY A 117 10.12 -1.76 -16.17
C GLY A 117 10.51 -2.44 -14.85
N ILE A 118 9.54 -2.98 -14.12
CA ILE A 118 9.75 -3.70 -12.87
C ILE A 118 9.95 -5.19 -13.19
N PRO A 119 11.03 -5.83 -12.71
CA PRO A 119 11.23 -7.26 -12.96
C PRO A 119 10.07 -8.11 -12.41
N PHE A 120 9.56 -9.03 -13.24
CA PHE A 120 8.50 -9.95 -12.85
C PHE A 120 9.00 -11.40 -12.97
N PRO A 121 9.66 -11.93 -11.94
CA PRO A 121 10.22 -13.28 -11.95
C PRO A 121 9.12 -14.35 -11.87
N ALA A 122 9.52 -15.60 -12.09
CA ALA A 122 8.64 -16.75 -11.99
C ALA A 122 7.98 -16.83 -10.59
N LEU A 123 6.80 -17.47 -10.52
CA LEU A 123 5.99 -17.51 -9.31
C LEU A 123 6.76 -18.02 -8.08
N GLY A 124 7.56 -19.08 -8.23
CA GLY A 124 8.37 -19.62 -7.15
C GLY A 124 9.33 -18.58 -6.56
N GLU A 125 10.08 -17.89 -7.43
CA GLU A 125 11.01 -16.83 -7.01
C GLU A 125 10.27 -15.66 -6.33
N ARG A 126 9.07 -15.32 -6.77
CA ARG A 126 8.26 -14.27 -6.12
C ARG A 126 7.86 -14.65 -4.69
N PHE A 127 7.56 -15.92 -4.44
CA PHE A 127 7.28 -16.41 -3.08
C PHE A 127 8.54 -16.45 -2.21
N GLU A 128 9.68 -16.87 -2.76
CA GLU A 128 10.98 -16.81 -2.07
C GLU A 128 11.31 -15.36 -1.66
N ARG A 129 11.14 -14.41 -2.57
CA ARG A 129 11.30 -12.97 -2.27
C ARG A 129 10.35 -12.48 -1.18
N LEU A 130 9.10 -12.93 -1.20
CA LEU A 130 8.12 -12.57 -0.16
C LEU A 130 8.57 -13.06 1.22
N GLU A 131 9.01 -14.32 1.32
CA GLU A 131 9.51 -14.91 2.58
C GLU A 131 10.75 -14.16 3.08
N GLU A 132 11.73 -13.90 2.21
CA GLU A 132 12.93 -13.15 2.56
C GLU A 132 12.63 -11.72 2.98
N GLN A 133 11.74 -11.03 2.26
CA GLN A 133 11.35 -9.66 2.60
C GLN A 133 10.64 -9.59 3.95
N LEU A 134 9.75 -10.54 4.25
CA LEU A 134 9.10 -10.63 5.56
C LEU A 134 10.13 -10.80 6.68
N ALA A 135 11.12 -11.67 6.49
CA ALA A 135 12.19 -11.89 7.47
C ALA A 135 13.06 -10.64 7.65
N ILE A 136 13.44 -9.97 6.56
CA ILE A 136 14.28 -8.76 6.60
C ILE A 136 13.52 -7.61 7.27
N ILE A 137 12.28 -7.34 6.85
CA ILE A 137 11.50 -6.21 7.35
C ILE A 137 11.20 -6.39 8.85
N THR A 138 10.76 -7.56 9.26
CA THR A 138 10.49 -7.84 10.68
C THR A 138 11.77 -7.77 11.52
N GLY A 139 12.90 -8.27 11.00
CA GLY A 139 14.21 -8.15 11.64
C GLY A 139 14.65 -6.70 11.85
N LEU A 140 14.46 -5.84 10.84
CA LEU A 140 14.80 -4.41 10.94
C LEU A 140 13.95 -3.65 11.96
N TRP A 141 12.70 -4.06 12.17
CA TRP A 141 11.80 -3.39 13.13
C TRP A 141 11.92 -3.89 14.57
N THR A 142 12.62 -5.01 14.79
CA THR A 142 12.81 -5.60 16.13
C THR A 142 14.18 -5.32 16.74
N THR A 143 15.06 -4.63 16.02
CA THR A 143 16.38 -4.18 16.50
C THR A 143 16.35 -2.73 16.93
#